data_14275585682e5992655ccf72ab976456
#
_entry.id   14275585682e5992655ccf72ab976456
#
_cell.length_a   1.000
_cell.length_b   1.000
_cell.length_c   1.000
_cell.angle_alpha   90.00
_cell.angle_beta   90.00
_cell.angle_gamma   90.00
#
_symmetry.space_group_name_H-M   'P 1'
#
loop_
_entity.id
_entity.type
_entity.pdbx_description
1 polymer ?
#
loop_
_entity_poly.entity_id
_entity_poly.type
_entity_poly.pdbx_seq_one_letter_code
_entity_poly.pdbx_strand_id
1 'polypeptide(L)'
;MKRTIILLLLIAMITSCNERRSEQKTVSPPLTGDAPEGAVLIARDIVTEVIIRPDPDGDPWEIEKVAGYNGEGMVNGIFERVYDGTLTVYDYHSGEVLTANDVKKIEAEFKNDRTKIGKLSFTEDWYYLPAANTLEKRARSVVFGYELYNNLGKVYAYRAAFRADLGQ
;
A
#
# COMPACT_ATOMS: atom_id res chain seq x y z
N MET A 1 34.79 9.01 -54.58
CA MET A 1 33.56 9.57 -54.07
C MET A 1 32.56 8.54 -53.48
N LYS A 2 32.76 7.21 -53.57
CA LYS A 2 31.86 6.18 -53.00
C LYS A 2 32.21 5.72 -51.58
N ARG A 3 33.40 6.06 -51.04
CA ARG A 3 33.84 5.64 -49.71
C ARG A 3 33.48 6.62 -48.58
N THR A 4 33.18 7.87 -48.91
CA THR A 4 32.82 8.91 -47.92
C THR A 4 31.35 8.90 -47.51
N ILE A 5 30.47 8.30 -48.31
CA ILE A 5 29.02 8.21 -48.06
C ILE A 5 28.72 7.07 -47.07
N ILE A 6 29.54 6.01 -47.05
CA ILE A 6 29.35 4.87 -46.13
C ILE A 6 29.73 5.23 -44.70
N LEU A 7 30.66 6.16 -44.51
CA LEU A 7 31.08 6.57 -43.16
C LEU A 7 30.07 7.49 -42.45
N LEU A 8 29.25 8.21 -43.21
CA LEU A 8 28.21 9.11 -42.66
C LEU A 8 26.92 8.38 -42.26
N LEU A 9 26.70 7.15 -42.77
CA LEU A 9 25.52 6.33 -42.43
C LEU A 9 25.71 5.50 -41.15
N LEU A 10 26.92 5.37 -40.64
CA LEU A 10 27.23 4.58 -39.45
C LEU A 10 27.18 5.39 -38.13
N ILE A 11 27.06 6.73 -38.22
CA ILE A 11 27.00 7.62 -37.01
C ILE A 11 25.57 7.91 -36.59
N ALA A 12 24.56 7.53 -37.35
CA ALA A 12 23.15 7.83 -37.05
C ALA A 12 22.43 6.78 -36.20
N MET A 13 23.09 5.74 -35.69
CA MET A 13 22.46 4.65 -34.94
C MET A 13 22.78 4.60 -33.43
N ILE A 14 23.34 5.65 -32.86
CA ILE A 14 23.68 5.62 -31.41
C ILE A 14 22.91 6.67 -30.61
N THR A 15 21.77 7.15 -31.12
CA THR A 15 20.90 8.06 -30.35
C THR A 15 19.49 7.50 -30.20
N SER A 16 19.35 6.34 -29.57
CA SER A 16 18.04 5.92 -29.13
C SER A 16 18.20 4.84 -28.06
N CYS A 17 18.32 5.21 -26.84
CA CYS A 17 17.87 4.50 -25.65
C CYS A 17 18.22 5.37 -24.43
N ASN A 18 17.51 6.48 -24.26
CA ASN A 18 17.35 7.09 -22.96
C ASN A 18 15.85 7.06 -22.64
N GLU A 19 15.33 5.85 -22.46
CA GLU A 19 14.09 5.68 -21.74
C GLU A 19 14.34 6.17 -20.30
N ARG A 20 14.09 7.44 -20.10
CA ARG A 20 13.79 7.92 -18.76
C ARG A 20 12.57 7.15 -18.29
N ARG A 21 12.83 6.08 -17.57
CA ARG A 21 11.88 5.51 -16.62
C ARG A 21 11.49 6.67 -15.70
N SER A 22 10.42 7.36 -16.02
CA SER A 22 9.80 8.29 -15.13
C SER A 22 9.36 7.44 -13.95
N GLU A 23 10.16 7.42 -12.89
CA GLU A 23 9.67 7.06 -11.58
C GLU A 23 8.52 8.03 -11.31
N GLN A 24 7.34 7.54 -11.55
CA GLN A 24 6.12 8.21 -11.14
C GLN A 24 6.11 8.08 -9.61
N LYS A 25 6.88 8.97 -8.99
CA LYS A 25 6.81 9.22 -7.56
C LYS A 25 5.40 9.73 -7.34
N THR A 26 4.50 8.84 -6.97
CA THR A 26 3.20 9.20 -6.44
C THR A 26 3.49 10.01 -5.19
N VAL A 27 3.61 11.32 -5.35
CA VAL A 27 3.69 12.26 -4.24
C VAL A 27 2.31 12.22 -3.60
N SER A 28 2.15 11.38 -2.60
CA SER A 28 1.02 11.51 -1.69
C SER A 28 1.06 12.94 -1.15
N PRO A 29 -0.08 13.66 -1.14
CA PRO A 29 -0.11 15.01 -0.56
C PRO A 29 0.43 14.93 0.87
N PRO A 30 1.13 15.96 1.34
CA PRO A 30 1.58 15.99 2.72
C PRO A 30 0.34 15.95 3.60
N LEU A 31 0.06 14.80 4.18
CA LEU A 31 -0.89 14.74 5.28
C LEU A 31 -0.27 15.57 6.39
N THR A 32 -0.89 16.69 6.71
CA THR A 32 -0.56 17.59 7.80
C THR A 32 -0.99 16.96 9.13
N GLY A 33 -0.44 15.80 9.44
CA GLY A 33 -0.38 15.30 10.80
C GLY A 33 0.90 15.89 11.37
N ASP A 34 0.77 16.91 12.24
CA ASP A 34 1.92 17.56 12.86
C ASP A 34 2.82 16.50 13.52
N ALA A 35 4.12 16.60 13.23
CA ALA A 35 5.11 15.77 13.93
C ALA A 35 4.92 15.96 15.45
N PRO A 36 5.14 14.91 16.28
CA PRO A 36 5.09 15.09 17.72
C PRO A 36 6.05 16.20 18.14
N GLU A 37 5.65 16.99 19.14
CA GLU A 37 6.48 18.10 19.60
C GLU A 37 7.85 17.59 20.08
N GLY A 38 8.93 18.21 19.60
CA GLY A 38 10.29 17.82 19.93
C GLY A 38 10.77 16.52 19.29
N ALA A 39 9.99 15.93 18.38
CA ALA A 39 10.36 14.71 17.71
C ALA A 39 11.36 14.95 16.56
N VAL A 40 12.25 13.98 16.35
CA VAL A 40 13.15 13.90 15.20
C VAL A 40 12.56 12.89 14.21
N LEU A 41 12.32 13.35 12.99
CA LEU A 41 11.90 12.45 11.90
C LEU A 41 13.08 11.52 11.54
N ILE A 42 12.87 10.21 11.67
CA ILE A 42 13.87 9.19 11.34
C ILE A 42 13.68 8.69 9.92
N ALA A 43 12.44 8.41 9.52
CA ALA A 43 12.13 7.89 8.20
C ALA A 43 10.72 8.30 7.77
N ARG A 44 10.53 8.42 6.46
CA ARG A 44 9.24 8.67 5.82
C ARG A 44 8.84 7.56 4.89
N ASP A 45 7.53 7.41 4.73
CA ASP A 45 6.92 6.53 3.72
C ASP A 45 7.45 5.09 3.82
N ILE A 46 7.74 4.63 5.05
CA ILE A 46 8.12 3.24 5.29
C ILE A 46 6.90 2.36 5.08
N VAL A 47 7.03 1.37 4.20
CA VAL A 47 5.98 0.39 3.97
C VAL A 47 6.18 -0.81 4.89
N THR A 48 5.21 -1.05 5.75
CA THR A 48 5.16 -2.21 6.65
C THR A 48 4.00 -3.11 6.25
N GLU A 49 4.29 -4.35 5.91
CA GLU A 49 3.28 -5.34 5.55
C GLU A 49 3.05 -6.33 6.70
N VAL A 50 1.77 -6.62 6.95
CA VAL A 50 1.36 -7.58 7.97
C VAL A 50 0.34 -8.54 7.37
N ILE A 51 0.63 -9.83 7.41
CA ILE A 51 -0.35 -10.88 7.15
C ILE A 51 -1.14 -11.07 8.43
N ILE A 52 -2.38 -10.61 8.45
CA ILE A 52 -3.25 -10.62 9.64
C ILE A 52 -4.03 -11.92 9.80
N ARG A 53 -3.97 -12.78 8.79
CA ARG A 53 -4.55 -14.13 8.77
C ARG A 53 -3.52 -15.11 8.22
N PRO A 54 -2.50 -15.47 9.03
CA PRO A 54 -1.54 -16.49 8.63
C PRO A 54 -2.20 -17.85 8.51
N ASP A 55 -1.60 -18.72 7.69
CA ASP A 55 -2.01 -20.13 7.60
C ASP A 55 -1.90 -20.76 9.00
N PRO A 56 -2.97 -21.36 9.57
CA PRO A 56 -2.93 -21.99 10.89
C PRO A 56 -1.96 -23.18 10.96
N ASP A 57 -1.67 -23.82 9.83
CA ASP A 57 -0.70 -24.91 9.70
C ASP A 57 0.69 -24.41 9.25
N GLY A 58 0.86 -23.08 9.18
CA GLY A 58 2.08 -22.43 8.69
C GLY A 58 3.14 -22.22 9.77
N ASP A 59 4.01 -21.21 9.56
CA ASP A 59 5.06 -20.86 10.51
C ASP A 59 4.48 -20.34 11.83
N PRO A 60 4.77 -20.97 12.99
CA PRO A 60 4.29 -20.50 14.29
C PRO A 60 4.67 -19.06 14.61
N TRP A 61 5.80 -18.58 14.09
CA TRP A 61 6.25 -17.20 14.27
C TRP A 61 5.31 -16.20 13.58
N GLU A 62 4.82 -16.52 12.38
CA GLU A 62 3.86 -15.66 11.68
C GLU A 62 2.52 -15.61 12.42
N ILE A 63 2.12 -16.72 13.05
CA ILE A 63 0.92 -16.79 13.88
C ILE A 63 1.10 -15.95 15.15
N GLU A 64 2.24 -16.08 15.83
CA GLU A 64 2.52 -15.36 17.06
C GLU A 64 2.58 -13.84 16.86
N LYS A 65 3.13 -13.37 15.75
CA LYS A 65 3.19 -11.94 15.40
C LYS A 65 1.83 -11.23 15.48
N VAL A 66 0.78 -11.95 15.17
CA VAL A 66 -0.58 -11.38 15.09
C VAL A 66 -1.52 -11.93 16.15
N ALA A 67 -1.02 -12.66 17.14
CA ALA A 67 -1.86 -13.25 18.20
C ALA A 67 -2.66 -12.19 19.01
N GLY A 68 -2.15 -10.97 19.08
CA GLY A 68 -2.83 -9.83 19.71
C GLY A 68 -3.68 -8.98 18.76
N TYR A 69 -3.75 -9.34 17.47
CA TYR A 69 -4.46 -8.55 16.49
C TYR A 69 -5.98 -8.68 16.66
N ASN A 70 -6.64 -7.54 16.83
CA ASN A 70 -8.11 -7.42 16.83
C ASN A 70 -8.54 -6.37 15.81
N GLY A 71 -8.32 -6.67 14.53
CA GLY A 71 -8.52 -5.70 13.45
C GLY A 71 -9.88 -5.74 12.79
N GLU A 72 -10.76 -6.64 13.20
CA GLU A 72 -12.12 -6.70 12.63
C GLU A 72 -12.84 -5.36 12.77
N GLY A 73 -12.73 -4.73 13.93
CA GLY A 73 -13.29 -3.40 14.19
C GLY A 73 -12.70 -2.32 13.29
N MET A 74 -11.38 -2.36 12.99
CA MET A 74 -10.73 -1.40 12.09
C MET A 74 -11.19 -1.62 10.64
N VAL A 75 -11.18 -2.86 10.17
CA VAL A 75 -11.64 -3.19 8.80
C VAL A 75 -13.07 -2.74 8.60
N ASN A 76 -13.98 -3.17 9.47
CA ASN A 76 -15.39 -2.80 9.38
C ASN A 76 -15.60 -1.29 9.49
N GLY A 77 -14.96 -0.64 10.45
CA GLY A 77 -15.08 0.81 10.65
C GLY A 77 -14.63 1.63 9.43
N ILE A 78 -13.58 1.20 8.72
CA ILE A 78 -13.13 1.88 7.50
C ILE A 78 -14.16 1.67 6.38
N PHE A 79 -14.65 0.46 6.14
CA PHE A 79 -15.67 0.21 5.13
C PHE A 79 -16.97 1.01 5.39
N GLU A 80 -17.40 1.08 6.65
CA GLU A 80 -18.58 1.86 7.04
C GLU A 80 -18.39 3.35 6.74
N ARG A 81 -17.24 3.92 7.11
CA ARG A 81 -16.92 5.32 6.82
C ARG A 81 -16.80 5.64 5.32
N VAL A 82 -16.43 4.66 4.50
CA VAL A 82 -16.48 4.80 3.04
C VAL A 82 -17.92 4.83 2.56
N TYR A 83 -18.80 4.00 3.12
CA TYR A 83 -20.19 3.90 2.69
C TYR A 83 -21.05 5.08 3.16
N ASP A 84 -20.73 5.67 4.29
CA ASP A 84 -21.39 6.89 4.77
C ASP A 84 -20.77 8.18 4.21
N GLY A 85 -19.70 8.05 3.41
CA GLY A 85 -19.03 9.17 2.72
C GLY A 85 -18.14 10.02 3.63
N THR A 86 -17.83 9.56 4.85
CA THR A 86 -16.95 10.29 5.79
C THR A 86 -15.48 9.96 5.61
N LEU A 87 -15.13 8.98 4.75
CA LEU A 87 -13.76 8.62 4.42
C LEU A 87 -13.60 8.48 2.91
N THR A 88 -12.62 9.21 2.36
CA THR A 88 -12.21 9.06 0.96
C THR A 88 -11.17 7.96 0.85
N VAL A 89 -11.36 7.09 -0.14
CA VAL A 89 -10.42 6.00 -0.46
C VAL A 89 -10.02 6.05 -1.93
N TYR A 90 -8.93 5.36 -2.24
CA TYR A 90 -8.26 5.46 -3.54
C TYR A 90 -7.98 4.07 -4.10
N ASP A 91 -8.05 3.96 -5.41
CA ASP A 91 -7.51 2.80 -6.11
C ASP A 91 -6.00 2.69 -5.86
N TYR A 92 -5.55 1.50 -5.50
CA TYR A 92 -4.15 1.27 -5.14
C TYR A 92 -3.18 1.51 -6.31
N HIS A 93 -3.59 1.19 -7.53
CA HIS A 93 -2.72 1.26 -8.72
C HIS A 93 -2.76 2.61 -9.41
N SER A 94 -3.96 3.15 -9.63
CA SER A 94 -4.14 4.42 -10.34
C SER A 94 -4.04 5.64 -9.41
N GLY A 95 -4.33 5.47 -8.12
CA GLY A 95 -4.44 6.57 -7.16
C GLY A 95 -5.72 7.40 -7.33
N GLU A 96 -6.65 6.98 -8.18
CA GLU A 96 -7.93 7.66 -8.38
C GLU A 96 -8.85 7.45 -7.19
N VAL A 97 -9.68 8.46 -6.92
CA VAL A 97 -10.70 8.38 -5.87
C VAL A 97 -11.76 7.35 -6.25
N LEU A 98 -12.04 6.46 -5.31
CA LEU A 98 -13.11 5.47 -5.43
C LEU A 98 -14.41 5.98 -4.79
N THR A 99 -15.51 5.73 -5.48
CA THR A 99 -16.85 5.94 -4.91
C THR A 99 -17.26 4.77 -4.01
N ALA A 100 -18.26 4.99 -3.13
CA ALA A 100 -18.82 3.90 -2.34
C ALA A 100 -19.32 2.73 -3.22
N ASN A 101 -19.83 3.02 -4.44
CA ASN A 101 -20.25 1.98 -5.38
C ASN A 101 -19.08 1.19 -5.95
N ASP A 102 -17.91 1.82 -6.17
CA ASP A 102 -16.73 1.11 -6.65
C ASP A 102 -16.20 0.20 -5.54
N VAL A 103 -16.16 0.67 -4.28
CA VAL A 103 -15.80 -0.17 -3.14
C VAL A 103 -16.73 -1.35 -2.96
N LYS A 104 -18.07 -1.17 -3.18
CA LYS A 104 -19.02 -2.30 -3.17
C LYS A 104 -18.73 -3.33 -4.27
N LYS A 105 -18.31 -2.89 -5.46
CA LYS A 105 -17.90 -3.83 -6.52
C LYS A 105 -16.64 -4.61 -6.12
N ILE A 106 -15.67 -3.94 -5.53
CA ILE A 106 -14.46 -4.58 -5.00
C ILE A 106 -14.83 -5.59 -3.89
N GLU A 107 -15.69 -5.20 -2.94
CA GLU A 107 -16.15 -6.08 -1.86
C GLU A 107 -16.87 -7.33 -2.41
N ALA A 108 -17.61 -7.20 -3.50
CA ALA A 108 -18.27 -8.32 -4.17
C ALA A 108 -17.27 -9.34 -4.76
N GLU A 109 -16.03 -8.93 -5.13
CA GLU A 109 -14.99 -9.84 -5.64
C GLU A 109 -14.58 -10.89 -4.59
N PHE A 110 -14.64 -10.53 -3.31
CA PHE A 110 -14.42 -11.46 -2.20
C PHE A 110 -15.71 -11.83 -1.46
N LYS A 111 -16.85 -11.80 -2.21
CA LYS A 111 -18.16 -12.29 -1.78
C LYS A 111 -18.78 -11.52 -0.62
N ASN A 112 -18.45 -10.23 -0.47
CA ASN A 112 -18.85 -9.37 0.65
C ASN A 112 -18.44 -9.94 2.03
N ASP A 113 -17.39 -10.76 2.05
CA ASP A 113 -16.87 -11.37 3.26
C ASP A 113 -15.58 -10.68 3.70
N ARG A 114 -15.70 -9.64 4.53
CA ARG A 114 -14.57 -8.85 5.04
C ARG A 114 -13.56 -9.67 5.85
N THR A 115 -13.94 -10.87 6.30
CA THR A 115 -13.00 -11.79 6.93
C THR A 115 -11.92 -12.29 5.95
N LYS A 116 -12.13 -12.10 4.64
CA LYS A 116 -11.14 -12.37 3.59
C LYS A 116 -10.03 -11.33 3.50
N ILE A 117 -10.13 -10.20 4.17
CA ILE A 117 -9.01 -9.28 4.30
C ILE A 117 -7.94 -9.98 5.14
N GLY A 118 -6.90 -10.43 4.48
CA GLY A 118 -5.83 -11.24 5.08
C GLY A 118 -4.48 -10.52 5.20
N LYS A 119 -4.33 -9.38 4.52
CA LYS A 119 -3.09 -8.59 4.52
C LYS A 119 -3.38 -7.10 4.70
N LEU A 120 -2.56 -6.44 5.49
CA LEU A 120 -2.52 -4.99 5.60
C LEU A 120 -1.14 -4.49 5.19
N SER A 121 -1.10 -3.38 4.43
CA SER A 121 0.13 -2.70 4.08
C SER A 121 0.00 -1.26 4.53
N PHE A 122 0.77 -0.87 5.53
CA PHE A 122 0.78 0.47 6.08
C PHE A 122 1.89 1.29 5.45
N THR A 123 1.62 2.57 5.16
CA THR A 123 2.65 3.57 4.92
C THR A 123 2.81 4.38 6.20
N GLU A 124 4.02 4.43 6.74
CA GLU A 124 4.31 4.98 8.06
C GLU A 124 5.41 6.03 8.02
N ASP A 125 5.29 7.05 8.87
CA ASP A 125 6.39 7.94 9.24
C ASP A 125 6.88 7.56 10.65
N TRP A 126 8.20 7.53 10.84
CA TRP A 126 8.83 7.14 12.09
C TRP A 126 9.53 8.33 12.73
N TYR A 127 9.25 8.52 14.01
CA TYR A 127 9.77 9.63 14.81
C TYR A 127 10.49 9.10 16.04
N TYR A 128 11.65 9.69 16.36
CA TYR A 128 12.32 9.49 17.64
C TYR A 128 12.02 10.68 18.54
N LEU A 129 11.59 10.43 19.77
CA LEU A 129 11.33 11.42 20.80
C LEU A 129 12.46 11.37 21.84
N PRO A 130 13.48 12.27 21.74
CA PRO A 130 14.66 12.22 22.61
C PRO A 130 14.32 12.35 24.09
N ALA A 131 13.37 13.22 24.43
CA ALA A 131 12.97 13.47 25.83
C ALA A 131 12.40 12.22 26.53
N ALA A 132 11.67 11.38 25.78
CA ALA A 132 11.07 10.15 26.29
C ALA A 132 11.90 8.91 25.97
N ASN A 133 12.95 9.04 25.14
CA ASN A 133 13.73 7.93 24.59
C ASN A 133 12.83 6.86 23.94
N THR A 134 11.85 7.28 23.12
CA THR A 134 10.87 6.39 22.50
C THR A 134 10.85 6.58 20.97
N LEU A 135 10.42 5.52 20.28
CA LEU A 135 10.12 5.51 18.86
C LEU A 135 8.60 5.54 18.67
N GLU A 136 8.10 6.53 17.92
CA GLU A 136 6.71 6.61 17.50
C GLU A 136 6.59 6.33 16.00
N LYS A 137 5.66 5.44 15.63
CA LYS A 137 5.31 5.15 14.25
C LYS A 137 3.91 5.69 14.00
N ARG A 138 3.78 6.52 12.97
CA ARG A 138 2.50 7.08 12.54
C ARG A 138 2.10 6.51 11.21
N ALA A 139 1.07 5.69 11.19
CA ALA A 139 0.47 5.19 9.97
C ALA A 139 -0.24 6.34 9.24
N ARG A 140 0.13 6.58 7.99
CA ARG A 140 -0.45 7.61 7.11
C ARG A 140 -1.53 7.04 6.21
N SER A 141 -1.35 5.82 5.78
CA SER A 141 -2.33 5.11 4.97
C SER A 141 -2.28 3.62 5.24
N VAL A 142 -3.35 2.94 4.88
CA VAL A 142 -3.43 1.48 4.87
C VAL A 142 -4.02 1.00 3.56
N VAL A 143 -3.43 -0.04 3.02
CA VAL A 143 -3.97 -0.81 1.89
C VAL A 143 -4.48 -2.14 2.42
N PHE A 144 -5.73 -2.46 2.08
CA PHE A 144 -6.35 -3.73 2.42
C PHE A 144 -6.11 -4.73 1.30
N GLY A 145 -5.56 -5.89 1.65
CA GLY A 145 -5.36 -7.00 0.73
C GLY A 145 -6.29 -8.16 1.05
N TYR A 146 -7.15 -8.55 0.10
CA TYR A 146 -7.98 -9.73 0.24
C TYR A 146 -7.33 -10.96 -0.36
N GLU A 147 -7.67 -12.11 0.22
CA GLU A 147 -7.09 -13.41 -0.09
C GLU A 147 -7.56 -13.94 -1.44
N LEU A 148 -6.62 -14.42 -2.25
CA LEU A 148 -6.87 -15.20 -3.46
C LEU A 148 -6.54 -16.67 -3.20
N TYR A 149 -7.47 -17.56 -3.57
CA TYR A 149 -7.37 -18.98 -3.30
C TYR A 149 -7.07 -19.77 -4.57
N ASN A 150 -6.22 -20.77 -4.46
CA ASN A 150 -5.99 -21.75 -5.52
C ASN A 150 -7.10 -22.82 -5.51
N ASN A 151 -7.01 -23.78 -6.46
CA ASN A 151 -7.97 -24.87 -6.60
C ASN A 151 -8.01 -25.83 -5.40
N LEU A 152 -7.01 -25.78 -4.52
CA LEU A 152 -6.93 -26.57 -3.29
C LEU A 152 -7.49 -25.82 -2.07
N GLY A 153 -8.04 -24.62 -2.26
CA GLY A 153 -8.55 -23.77 -1.18
C GLY A 153 -7.47 -23.12 -0.33
N LYS A 154 -6.20 -23.10 -0.78
CA LYS A 154 -5.11 -22.42 -0.08
C LYS A 154 -4.91 -21.01 -0.63
N VAL A 155 -4.65 -20.06 0.26
CA VAL A 155 -4.25 -18.70 -0.11
C VAL A 155 -2.91 -18.75 -0.84
N TYR A 156 -2.86 -18.19 -2.05
CA TYR A 156 -1.63 -18.12 -2.84
C TYR A 156 -1.15 -16.69 -3.13
N ALA A 157 -2.04 -15.72 -2.96
CA ALA A 157 -1.73 -14.29 -3.16
C ALA A 157 -2.75 -13.41 -2.43
N TYR A 158 -2.45 -12.12 -2.37
CA TYR A 158 -3.35 -11.07 -1.91
C TYR A 158 -3.53 -10.04 -3.01
N ARG A 159 -4.78 -9.60 -3.21
CA ARG A 159 -5.09 -8.50 -4.12
C ARG A 159 -5.46 -7.26 -3.32
N ALA A 160 -4.90 -6.12 -3.71
CA ALA A 160 -5.26 -4.84 -3.10
C ALA A 160 -6.73 -4.53 -3.38
N ALA A 161 -7.49 -4.23 -2.34
CA ALA A 161 -8.85 -3.74 -2.44
C ALA A 161 -8.85 -2.23 -2.72
N PHE A 162 -8.31 -1.46 -1.79
CA PHE A 162 -8.17 -0.01 -1.91
C PHE A 162 -7.16 0.50 -0.87
N ARG A 163 -6.75 1.76 -1.03
CA ARG A 163 -5.96 2.49 -0.04
C ARG A 163 -6.88 3.47 0.69
N ALA A 164 -6.81 3.46 2.01
CA ALA A 164 -7.41 4.46 2.89
C ALA A 164 -6.31 5.32 3.52
N ASP A 165 -6.46 6.65 3.41
CA ASP A 165 -5.57 7.57 4.11
C ASP A 165 -6.05 7.72 5.56
N LEU A 166 -5.10 7.66 6.51
CA LEU A 166 -5.36 7.72 7.95
C LEU A 166 -5.00 9.11 8.47
N GLY A 167 -5.69 9.57 9.54
CA GLY A 167 -5.40 10.87 10.14
C GLY A 167 -6.04 12.08 9.44
N GLN A 168 -7.11 11.83 8.65
CA GLN A 168 -7.97 12.88 8.09
C GLN A 168 -9.11 13.22 9.06
#